data_e60627aeaab0c176a92fbf76fcd07182
#
_entry.id   e60627aeaab0c176a92fbf76fcd07182
#
_cell.length_a   1.000
_cell.length_b   1.000
_cell.length_c   1.000
_cell.angle_alpha   90.00
_cell.angle_beta   90.00
_cell.angle_gamma   90.00
#
_symmetry.space_group_name_H-M   'P 1'
#
loop_
_entity.id
_entity.type
_entity.pdbx_description
1 polymer ?
#
loop_
_entity_poly.entity_id
_entity_poly.type
_entity_poly.pdbx_seq_one_letter_code
_entity_poly.pdbx_strand_id
1 'polypeptide(L)'
;MDNTDDHEKNHALLVVNPYGNGRLKLAPAYDILPTHSGQGHQEFICGALGHESTLDNAMSECEAFGLLPNEAAQEVARVIEVVDGWRTHLAQVGVSAADIEYLGQFIDGDELLAQRMGFEASRFANAGGKRAKPVKRGPFSV
;
A
#
# COMPACT_ATOMS: atom_id res chain seq x y z
N MET A 1 4.99 -5.12 -6.59
CA MET A 1 4.78 -6.28 -5.70
C MET A 1 3.29 -6.36 -5.41
N ASP A 2 2.71 -7.48 -5.64
CA ASP A 2 1.27 -7.70 -5.49
C ASP A 2 1.06 -8.57 -4.25
N ASN A 3 0.46 -8.00 -3.18
CA ASN A 3 0.10 -8.69 -1.94
C ASN A 3 -1.41 -8.91 -1.94
N THR A 4 -1.88 -9.83 -2.78
CA THR A 4 -3.32 -10.04 -3.00
C THR A 4 -4.06 -10.69 -1.83
N ASP A 5 -3.33 -11.35 -0.93
CA ASP A 5 -3.87 -11.98 0.28
C ASP A 5 -3.91 -11.02 1.49
N ASP A 6 -3.98 -9.72 1.23
CA ASP A 6 -4.13 -8.72 2.28
C ASP A 6 -5.58 -8.67 2.77
N HIS A 7 -5.79 -8.96 4.04
CA HIS A 7 -7.11 -9.00 4.67
C HIS A 7 -7.08 -8.39 6.09
N GLU A 8 -8.22 -8.25 6.74
CA GLU A 8 -8.34 -7.55 8.02
C GLU A 8 -7.44 -8.10 9.14
N LYS A 9 -7.04 -9.39 9.08
CA LYS A 9 -6.17 -10.01 10.09
C LYS A 9 -4.69 -9.63 9.91
N ASN A 10 -4.33 -9.05 8.77
CA ASN A 10 -2.99 -8.53 8.50
C ASN A 10 -2.82 -7.11 9.02
N HIS A 11 -3.85 -6.59 9.71
CA HIS A 11 -3.85 -5.26 10.31
C HIS A 11 -4.15 -5.33 11.80
N ALA A 12 -3.37 -4.63 12.61
CA ALA A 12 -3.57 -4.59 14.04
C ALA A 12 -3.41 -3.17 14.61
N LEU A 13 -4.10 -2.91 15.70
CA LEU A 13 -3.96 -1.67 16.46
C LEU A 13 -3.25 -1.97 17.79
N LEU A 14 -2.20 -1.21 18.06
CA LEU A 14 -1.47 -1.25 19.32
C LEU A 14 -2.06 -0.24 20.29
N VAL A 15 -2.33 -0.67 21.51
CA VAL A 15 -2.69 0.23 22.62
C VAL A 15 -1.41 0.84 23.17
N VAL A 16 -1.15 2.11 22.86
CA VAL A 16 0.11 2.77 23.24
C VAL A 16 0.18 3.09 24.73
N ASN A 17 -0.97 3.35 25.35
CA ASN A 17 -1.06 3.62 26.77
C ASN A 17 -2.30 2.93 27.37
N PRO A 18 -2.18 1.65 27.76
CA PRO A 18 -3.32 0.87 28.26
C PRO A 18 -3.88 1.38 29.58
N TYR A 19 -3.07 2.05 30.40
CA TYR A 19 -3.46 2.61 31.70
C TYR A 19 -3.80 4.10 31.67
N GLY A 20 -3.82 4.72 30.48
CA GLY A 20 -4.09 6.13 30.26
C GLY A 20 -5.30 6.38 29.37
N ASN A 21 -5.12 7.15 28.32
CA ASN A 21 -6.19 7.58 27.40
C ASN A 21 -6.59 6.54 26.34
N GLY A 22 -6.06 5.33 26.39
CA GLY A 22 -6.37 4.27 25.42
C GLY A 22 -5.97 4.61 23.97
N ARG A 23 -4.94 5.43 23.77
CA ARG A 23 -4.49 5.82 22.44
C ARG A 23 -4.08 4.62 21.61
N LEU A 24 -4.66 4.51 20.42
CA LEU A 24 -4.35 3.46 19.47
C LEU A 24 -3.34 3.97 18.43
N LYS A 25 -2.50 3.08 17.97
CA LYS A 25 -1.57 3.27 16.85
C LYS A 25 -1.65 2.05 15.95
N LEU A 26 -1.60 2.25 14.63
CA LEU A 26 -1.47 1.14 13.70
C LEU A 26 -0.15 0.38 13.99
N ALA A 27 -0.22 -0.94 14.04
CA ALA A 27 0.96 -1.79 14.11
C ALA A 27 1.87 -1.56 12.89
N PRO A 28 3.16 -1.84 13.00
CA PRO A 28 3.99 -1.99 11.81
C PRO A 28 3.37 -3.01 10.85
N ALA A 29 3.50 -2.78 9.56
CA ALA A 29 3.02 -3.71 8.55
C ALA A 29 3.72 -5.07 8.70
N TYR A 30 2.96 -6.14 8.55
CA TYR A 30 3.42 -7.53 8.62
C TYR A 30 2.65 -8.36 7.58
N ASP A 31 3.16 -9.56 7.30
CA ASP A 31 2.56 -10.49 6.33
C ASP A 31 2.41 -9.89 4.92
N ILE A 32 3.39 -9.09 4.51
CA ILE A 32 3.45 -8.48 3.18
C ILE A 32 4.34 -9.34 2.30
N LEU A 33 3.71 -10.17 1.48
CA LEU A 33 4.40 -11.12 0.61
C LEU A 33 4.05 -10.86 -0.86
N PRO A 34 4.98 -11.06 -1.79
CA PRO A 34 4.63 -11.11 -3.20
C PRO A 34 3.84 -12.38 -3.47
N THR A 35 2.54 -12.23 -3.69
CA THR A 35 1.67 -13.37 -3.99
C THR A 35 1.66 -13.68 -5.47
N HIS A 36 1.70 -14.96 -5.80
CA HIS A 36 1.67 -15.47 -7.17
C HIS A 36 0.24 -15.87 -7.57
N SER A 37 -0.75 -15.10 -7.19
CA SER A 37 -2.12 -15.52 -7.50
C SER A 37 -2.47 -15.35 -8.98
N GLY A 38 -1.83 -14.42 -9.69
CA GLY A 38 -2.22 -14.06 -11.05
C GLY A 38 -3.67 -13.58 -11.16
N GLN A 39 -4.30 -13.30 -10.02
CA GLN A 39 -5.73 -13.04 -9.94
C GLN A 39 -6.11 -11.60 -10.29
N GLY A 40 -5.15 -10.67 -10.28
CA GLY A 40 -5.38 -9.26 -10.62
C GLY A 40 -6.32 -8.50 -9.68
N HIS A 41 -6.64 -9.09 -8.51
CA HIS A 41 -7.52 -8.47 -7.52
C HIS A 41 -6.99 -8.67 -6.10
N GLN A 42 -7.37 -7.77 -5.21
CA GLN A 42 -7.06 -7.76 -3.79
C GLN A 42 -8.23 -8.35 -2.99
N GLU A 43 -7.98 -8.91 -1.82
CA GLU A 43 -9.05 -9.32 -0.89
C GLU A 43 -9.81 -8.10 -0.35
N PHE A 44 -9.12 -6.99 -0.08
CA PHE A 44 -9.76 -5.74 0.26
C PHE A 44 -10.30 -4.98 -0.96
N ILE A 45 -11.35 -4.22 -0.74
CA ILE A 45 -11.73 -3.14 -1.66
C ILE A 45 -10.66 -2.05 -1.58
N CYS A 46 -9.97 -1.82 -2.70
CA CYS A 46 -8.84 -0.90 -2.75
C CYS A 46 -9.23 0.52 -3.14
N GLY A 47 -10.39 0.69 -3.78
CA GLY A 47 -10.86 1.98 -4.26
C GLY A 47 -12.19 1.87 -4.99
N ALA A 48 -12.50 2.87 -5.80
CA ALA A 48 -13.78 2.99 -6.53
C ALA A 48 -14.03 1.84 -7.52
N LEU A 49 -12.99 1.17 -8.00
CA LEU A 49 -13.06 -0.01 -8.87
C LEU A 49 -13.06 -1.33 -8.07
N GLY A 50 -13.40 -1.27 -6.78
CA GLY A 50 -13.49 -2.44 -5.93
C GLY A 50 -12.14 -3.08 -5.64
N HIS A 51 -12.03 -4.37 -5.96
CA HIS A 51 -10.87 -5.20 -5.65
C HIS A 51 -9.73 -5.13 -6.68
N GLU A 52 -9.85 -4.32 -7.73
CA GLU A 52 -8.81 -4.24 -8.77
C GLU A 52 -7.46 -3.83 -8.18
N SER A 53 -6.42 -4.64 -8.45
CA SER A 53 -5.05 -4.43 -7.99
C SER A 53 -4.29 -3.47 -8.90
N THR A 54 -4.76 -2.21 -8.95
CA THR A 54 -4.13 -1.17 -9.77
C THR A 54 -3.78 0.07 -8.96
N LEU A 55 -2.72 0.79 -9.38
CA LEU A 55 -2.35 2.07 -8.77
C LEU A 55 -3.43 3.14 -8.99
N ASP A 56 -4.12 3.12 -10.13
CA ASP A 56 -5.22 4.04 -10.39
C ASP A 56 -6.40 3.77 -9.44
N ASN A 57 -6.71 2.50 -9.15
CA ASN A 57 -7.74 2.16 -8.17
C ASN A 57 -7.33 2.60 -6.75
N ALA A 58 -6.10 2.36 -6.34
CA ALA A 58 -5.58 2.82 -5.04
C ALA A 58 -5.63 4.35 -4.89
N MET A 59 -5.42 5.09 -5.99
CA MET A 59 -5.52 6.55 -5.99
C MET A 59 -6.95 7.07 -5.93
N SER A 60 -7.93 6.30 -6.40
CA SER A 60 -9.31 6.75 -6.65
C SER A 60 -10.05 7.21 -5.39
N GLU A 61 -9.71 6.67 -4.22
CA GLU A 61 -10.32 7.02 -2.93
C GLU A 61 -9.31 7.49 -1.87
N CYS A 62 -8.21 8.08 -2.29
CA CYS A 62 -7.16 8.56 -1.39
C CYS A 62 -7.68 9.54 -0.32
N GLU A 63 -8.75 10.29 -0.62
CA GLU A 63 -9.37 11.23 0.32
C GLU A 63 -9.99 10.51 1.53
N ALA A 64 -10.48 9.27 1.37
CA ALA A 64 -10.99 8.46 2.48
C ALA A 64 -9.91 8.16 3.52
N PHE A 65 -8.65 8.10 3.09
CA PHE A 65 -7.47 7.95 3.96
C PHE A 65 -6.93 9.30 4.48
N GLY A 66 -7.60 10.40 4.18
CA GLY A 66 -7.21 11.74 4.63
C GLY A 66 -6.08 12.37 3.83
N LEU A 67 -5.75 11.81 2.67
CA LEU A 67 -4.73 12.33 1.76
C LEU A 67 -5.37 13.16 0.64
N LEU A 68 -4.72 14.24 0.25
CA LEU A 68 -5.03 14.90 -1.00
C LEU A 68 -4.44 14.09 -2.17
N PRO A 69 -5.01 14.16 -3.38
CA PRO A 69 -4.51 13.40 -4.52
C PRO A 69 -3.01 13.59 -4.81
N ASN A 70 -2.51 14.79 -4.68
CA ASN A 70 -1.07 15.08 -4.84
C ASN A 70 -0.22 14.45 -3.72
N GLU A 71 -0.71 14.41 -2.49
CA GLU A 71 -0.03 13.76 -1.36
C GLU A 71 0.00 12.24 -1.56
N ALA A 72 -1.14 11.66 -1.93
CA ALA A 72 -1.24 10.23 -2.24
C ALA A 72 -0.32 9.83 -3.39
N ALA A 73 -0.28 10.63 -4.48
CA ALA A 73 0.60 10.35 -5.60
C ALA A 73 2.09 10.40 -5.24
N GLN A 74 2.48 11.30 -4.33
CA GLN A 74 3.85 11.34 -3.80
C GLN A 74 4.18 10.10 -2.99
N GLU A 75 3.24 9.61 -2.15
CA GLU A 75 3.43 8.37 -1.41
C GLU A 75 3.53 7.14 -2.33
N VAL A 76 2.69 7.06 -3.36
CA VAL A 76 2.77 5.99 -4.37
C VAL A 76 4.13 6.04 -5.08
N ALA A 77 4.58 7.22 -5.51
CA ALA A 77 5.89 7.35 -6.16
C ALA A 77 7.04 6.91 -5.24
N ARG A 78 6.97 7.27 -3.95
CA ARG A 78 7.96 6.84 -2.95
C ARG A 78 7.96 5.31 -2.77
N VAL A 79 6.79 4.68 -2.74
CA VAL A 79 6.69 3.21 -2.66
C VAL A 79 7.26 2.56 -3.91
N ILE A 80 6.97 3.10 -5.10
CA ILE A 80 7.53 2.63 -6.37
C ILE A 80 9.06 2.66 -6.32
N GLU A 81 9.67 3.78 -5.91
CA GLU A 81 11.12 3.93 -5.80
C GLU A 81 11.74 2.86 -4.88
N VAL A 82 11.11 2.59 -3.74
CA VAL A 82 11.54 1.53 -2.82
C VAL A 82 11.42 0.15 -3.46
N VAL A 83 10.30 -0.12 -4.11
CA VAL A 83 10.07 -1.42 -4.78
C VAL A 83 11.05 -1.61 -5.92
N ASP A 84 11.33 -0.61 -6.74
CA ASP A 84 12.28 -0.73 -7.85
C ASP A 84 13.73 -1.02 -7.39
N GLY A 85 14.05 -0.69 -6.13
CA GLY A 85 15.33 -1.02 -5.49
C GLY A 85 15.43 -2.46 -4.93
N TRP A 86 14.40 -3.27 -5.00
CA TRP A 86 14.30 -4.54 -4.28
C TRP A 86 15.41 -5.55 -4.59
N ARG A 87 15.84 -5.69 -5.86
CA ARG A 87 16.91 -6.61 -6.25
C ARG A 87 18.23 -6.26 -5.58
N THR A 88 18.57 -4.98 -5.60
CA THR A 88 19.79 -4.46 -4.96
C THR A 88 19.74 -4.69 -3.46
N HIS A 89 18.60 -4.40 -2.83
CA HIS A 89 18.43 -4.59 -1.40
C HIS A 89 18.57 -6.05 -0.99
N LEU A 90 17.92 -6.97 -1.67
CA LEU A 90 18.00 -8.40 -1.37
C LEU A 90 19.41 -8.96 -1.56
N ALA A 91 20.14 -8.53 -2.59
CA ALA A 91 21.53 -8.90 -2.78
C ALA A 91 22.43 -8.40 -1.64
N GLN A 92 22.21 -7.17 -1.16
CA GLN A 92 22.98 -6.59 -0.05
C GLN A 92 22.75 -7.31 1.28
N VAL A 93 21.54 -7.85 1.50
CA VAL A 93 21.24 -8.63 2.73
C VAL A 93 21.53 -10.13 2.59
N GLY A 94 22.15 -10.55 1.49
CA GLY A 94 22.68 -11.89 1.33
C GLY A 94 21.69 -12.91 0.74
N VAL A 95 20.59 -12.47 0.12
CA VAL A 95 19.70 -13.37 -0.62
C VAL A 95 20.43 -13.87 -1.87
N SER A 96 20.27 -15.17 -2.19
CA SER A 96 20.94 -15.77 -3.34
C SER A 96 20.46 -15.18 -4.68
N ALA A 97 21.34 -15.17 -5.67
CA ALA A 97 20.97 -14.73 -7.02
C ALA A 97 19.83 -15.57 -7.63
N ALA A 98 19.77 -16.86 -7.31
CA ALA A 98 18.70 -17.75 -7.79
C ALA A 98 17.34 -17.38 -7.17
N ASP A 99 17.32 -17.06 -5.87
CA ASP A 99 16.09 -16.63 -5.19
C ASP A 99 15.63 -15.25 -5.67
N ILE A 100 16.58 -14.33 -5.91
CA ILE A 100 16.28 -13.02 -6.48
C ILE A 100 15.65 -13.17 -7.87
N GLU A 101 16.19 -14.04 -8.71
CA GLU A 101 15.62 -14.28 -10.03
C GLU A 101 14.24 -14.92 -9.95
N TYR A 102 14.05 -15.88 -9.03
CA TYR A 102 12.74 -16.48 -8.77
C TYR A 102 11.71 -15.44 -8.31
N LEU A 103 12.06 -14.57 -7.37
CA LEU A 103 11.19 -13.50 -6.87
C LEU A 103 10.86 -12.45 -7.95
N GLY A 104 11.74 -12.28 -8.94
CA GLY A 104 11.49 -11.37 -10.05
C GLY A 104 10.21 -11.66 -10.82
N GLN A 105 9.81 -12.93 -10.90
CA GLN A 105 8.58 -13.33 -11.57
C GLN A 105 7.31 -12.76 -10.89
N PHE A 106 7.39 -12.46 -9.59
CA PHE A 106 6.27 -11.97 -8.80
C PHE A 106 6.32 -10.47 -8.55
N ILE A 107 7.53 -9.92 -8.42
CA ILE A 107 7.71 -8.49 -8.12
C ILE A 107 7.76 -7.66 -9.40
N ASP A 108 8.36 -8.20 -10.45
CA ASP A 108 8.54 -7.55 -11.76
C ASP A 108 7.69 -8.19 -12.86
N GLY A 109 6.59 -8.85 -12.52
CA GLY A 109 5.63 -9.33 -13.52
C GLY A 109 5.20 -8.18 -14.44
N ASP A 110 4.97 -8.49 -15.73
CA ASP A 110 4.78 -7.50 -16.80
C ASP A 110 3.77 -6.40 -16.44
N GLU A 111 2.63 -6.76 -15.87
CA GLU A 111 1.58 -5.80 -15.49
C GLU A 111 2.02 -4.90 -14.32
N LEU A 112 2.65 -5.47 -13.30
CA LEU A 112 3.11 -4.72 -12.13
C LEU A 112 4.25 -3.76 -12.49
N LEU A 113 5.15 -4.21 -13.36
CA LEU A 113 6.23 -3.37 -13.86
C LEU A 113 5.67 -2.25 -14.75
N ALA A 114 4.74 -2.56 -15.66
CA ALA A 114 4.10 -1.56 -16.50
C ALA A 114 3.35 -0.49 -15.68
N GLN A 115 2.65 -0.87 -14.63
CA GLN A 115 1.99 0.07 -13.72
C GLN A 115 3.00 1.01 -13.03
N ARG A 116 4.10 0.47 -12.51
CA ARG A 116 5.15 1.29 -11.87
C ARG A 116 5.81 2.24 -12.86
N MET A 117 6.17 1.75 -14.05
CA MET A 117 6.80 2.56 -15.09
C MET A 117 5.86 3.64 -15.66
N GLY A 118 4.57 3.35 -15.73
CA GLY A 118 3.56 4.27 -16.26
C GLY A 118 3.00 5.26 -15.23
N PHE A 119 3.35 5.15 -13.96
CA PHE A 119 2.82 6.03 -12.92
C PHE A 119 3.53 7.39 -12.91
N GLU A 120 2.77 8.44 -13.13
CA GLU A 120 3.26 9.82 -13.12
C GLU A 120 2.58 10.63 -12.02
N ALA A 121 3.28 10.88 -10.91
CA ALA A 121 2.76 11.67 -9.79
C ALA A 121 2.40 13.12 -10.21
N SER A 122 3.04 13.66 -11.22
CA SER A 122 2.78 14.99 -11.78
C SER A 122 1.34 15.17 -12.30
N ARG A 123 0.69 14.10 -12.75
CA ARG A 123 -0.73 14.11 -13.19
C ARG A 123 -1.67 14.59 -12.08
N PHE A 124 -1.28 14.44 -10.84
CA PHE A 124 -2.07 14.78 -9.65
C PHE A 124 -1.66 16.11 -9.01
N ALA A 125 -0.66 16.79 -9.54
CA ALA A 125 -0.10 18.00 -8.92
C ALA A 125 -1.14 19.12 -8.70
N ASN A 126 -2.11 19.25 -9.60
CA ASN A 126 -3.18 20.24 -9.56
C ASN A 126 -4.57 19.64 -9.29
N ALA A 127 -4.64 18.36 -8.92
CA ALA A 127 -5.90 17.72 -8.59
C ALA A 127 -6.45 18.34 -7.30
N GLY A 128 -7.57 19.06 -7.41
CA GLY A 128 -8.31 19.57 -6.25
C GLY A 128 -8.96 18.40 -5.51
N GLY A 129 -8.80 18.36 -4.21
CA GLY A 129 -9.42 17.36 -3.35
C GLY A 129 -9.82 17.99 -2.02
N LYS A 130 -10.66 17.29 -1.26
CA LYS A 130 -11.03 17.68 0.10
C LYS A 130 -10.58 16.59 1.05
N ARG A 131 -9.73 16.95 2.00
CA ARG A 131 -9.41 16.00 3.08
C ARG A 131 -10.70 15.55 3.75
N ALA A 132 -10.86 14.25 3.92
CA ALA A 132 -11.92 13.71 4.75
C ALA A 132 -11.86 14.38 6.13
N LYS A 133 -13.00 14.85 6.63
CA LYS A 133 -13.04 15.40 7.99
C LYS A 133 -12.62 14.26 8.94
N PRO A 134 -11.71 14.53 9.90
CA PRO A 134 -11.37 13.53 10.89
C PRO A 134 -12.67 13.05 11.54
N VAL A 135 -12.89 11.75 11.52
CA VAL A 135 -14.04 11.12 12.19
C VAL A 135 -14.01 11.58 13.64
N LYS A 136 -15.00 12.38 14.05
CA LYS A 136 -15.14 12.76 15.46
C LYS A 136 -15.28 11.45 16.25
N ARG A 137 -14.27 11.14 17.04
CA ARG A 137 -14.33 10.01 17.95
C ARG A 137 -15.49 10.28 18.89
N GLY A 138 -16.56 9.52 18.76
CA GLY A 138 -17.56 9.45 19.81
C GLY A 138 -16.89 8.95 21.10
N PRO A 139 -17.31 9.38 22.27
CA PRO A 139 -16.86 8.77 23.50
C PRO A 139 -17.27 7.29 23.42
N PHE A 140 -16.30 6.38 23.50
CA PHE A 140 -16.59 5.00 23.82
C PHE A 140 -17.19 5.00 25.21
N SER A 141 -18.51 4.96 25.29
CA SER A 141 -19.19 4.62 26.54
C SER A 141 -18.94 3.12 26.73
N VAL A 142 -18.18 2.80 27.77
CA VAL A 142 -18.05 1.46 28.34
C VAL A 142 -19.37 1.09 28.99
#